data_f8f4094dd8f4cefcd74145dd7b7eae6a
#
_entry.id   f8f4094dd8f4cefcd74145dd7b7eae6a
#
_cell.length_a   1.000
_cell.length_b   1.000
_cell.length_c   1.000
_cell.angle_alpha   90.00
_cell.angle_beta   90.00
_cell.angle_gamma   90.00
#
_symmetry.space_group_name_H-M   'P 1'
#
loop_
_entity.id
_entity.type
_entity.pdbx_description
1 polymer ?
#
loop_
_entity_poly.entity_id
_entity_poly.type
_entity_poly.pdbx_seq_one_letter_code
_entity_poly.pdbx_strand_id
1 'polypeptide(L)'
;EEQARLKESPKSYVSSTGVSFRLLEPNYILMGAKRSEEGQRANEVIREVDLTKPFYLGTYEITNSNFMKFKAKNSKGEELISNEEPATNITWNDAALYCNWLSSKEGLQKFYQQIGNKIVGLNLTSNGYRLPTEAEWAWTARSSDKKGVKQIKFPWGNNKTVKQGSGNFADETSKGSVDQFIPNYKDGYSR
;
A
#
# COMPACT_ATOMS: atom_id res chain seq x y z
N GLU A 1 15.89 -18.01 16.80
CA GLU A 1 16.35 -16.60 16.98
C GLU A 1 15.37 -15.60 16.32
N GLU A 2 14.93 -15.81 15.08
CA GLU A 2 13.99 -14.94 14.36
C GLU A 2 12.61 -14.86 15.06
N GLN A 3 12.06 -15.98 15.53
CA GLN A 3 10.80 -16.00 16.27
C GLN A 3 10.90 -15.33 17.67
N ALA A 4 12.06 -15.34 18.30
CA ALA A 4 12.30 -14.65 19.55
C ALA A 4 12.39 -13.14 19.35
N ARG A 5 13.06 -12.69 18.29
CA ARG A 5 13.12 -11.27 17.89
C ARG A 5 11.73 -10.70 17.57
N LEU A 6 10.84 -11.49 16.95
CA LEU A 6 9.49 -11.08 16.62
C LEU A 6 8.59 -10.88 17.85
N LYS A 7 8.80 -11.65 18.93
CA LYS A 7 8.07 -11.48 20.19
C LYS A 7 8.42 -10.16 20.88
N GLU A 8 9.61 -9.61 20.62
CA GLU A 8 10.10 -8.35 21.18
C GLU A 8 9.81 -7.15 20.26
N SER A 9 9.44 -7.38 18.99
CA SER A 9 9.14 -6.31 18.05
C SER A 9 7.82 -5.64 18.38
N PRO A 10 7.75 -4.29 18.44
CA PRO A 10 6.51 -3.58 18.71
C PRO A 10 5.47 -3.87 17.61
N LYS A 11 4.21 -4.09 18.00
CA LYS A 11 3.12 -4.34 17.03
C LYS A 11 2.83 -3.13 16.14
N SER A 12 3.22 -1.96 16.55
CA SER A 12 3.12 -0.72 15.79
C SER A 12 4.19 0.25 16.24
N TYR A 13 4.61 1.13 15.35
CA TYR A 13 5.50 2.24 15.68
C TYR A 13 5.22 3.44 14.76
N VAL A 14 5.71 4.60 15.16
CA VAL A 14 5.68 5.82 14.35
C VAL A 14 7.13 6.18 14.02
N SER A 15 7.44 6.35 12.74
CA SER A 15 8.78 6.76 12.30
C SER A 15 9.11 8.18 12.77
N SER A 16 10.38 8.54 12.75
CA SER A 16 10.84 9.90 13.05
C SER A 16 10.23 10.97 12.13
N THR A 17 9.69 10.55 11.00
CA THR A 17 9.00 11.42 10.03
C THR A 17 7.47 11.47 10.22
N GLY A 18 6.93 10.76 11.22
CA GLY A 18 5.50 10.76 11.55
C GLY A 18 4.66 9.76 10.76
N VAL A 19 5.28 8.83 10.03
CA VAL A 19 4.54 7.74 9.35
C VAL A 19 4.28 6.61 10.35
N SER A 20 3.01 6.23 10.49
CA SER A 20 2.59 5.13 11.36
C SER A 20 2.68 3.79 10.63
N PHE A 21 3.24 2.79 11.31
CA PHE A 21 3.42 1.44 10.78
C PHE A 21 2.84 0.39 11.71
N ARG A 22 2.38 -0.71 11.13
CA ARG A 22 1.87 -1.88 11.85
C ARG A 22 2.62 -3.14 11.41
N LEU A 23 3.04 -3.96 12.39
CA LEU A 23 3.63 -5.27 12.15
C LEU A 23 2.55 -6.22 11.62
N LEU A 24 2.85 -6.87 10.52
CA LEU A 24 2.05 -7.92 9.90
C LEU A 24 2.84 -9.23 9.90
N GLU A 25 2.17 -10.30 10.27
CA GLU A 25 2.70 -11.67 10.30
C GLU A 25 1.96 -12.49 9.23
N PRO A 26 2.32 -12.33 7.95
CA PRO A 26 1.63 -13.01 6.89
C PRO A 26 1.99 -14.51 6.87
N ASN A 27 1.20 -15.27 6.14
CA ASN A 27 1.48 -16.67 5.86
C ASN A 27 1.46 -16.91 4.35
N TYR A 28 0.32 -17.27 3.79
CA TYR A 28 0.21 -17.53 2.37
C TYR A 28 -0.96 -16.76 1.76
N ILE A 29 -0.90 -16.52 0.46
CA ILE A 29 -1.99 -15.92 -0.32
C ILE A 29 -2.20 -16.68 -1.62
N LEU A 30 -3.46 -16.88 -1.99
CA LEU A 30 -3.88 -17.29 -3.32
C LEU A 30 -4.10 -16.05 -4.17
N MET A 31 -3.17 -15.75 -5.07
CA MET A 31 -3.26 -14.64 -6.00
C MET A 31 -3.96 -15.06 -7.30
N GLY A 32 -4.42 -14.07 -8.06
CA GLY A 32 -5.15 -14.30 -9.30
C GLY A 32 -6.63 -14.57 -9.09
N ALA A 33 -7.31 -14.99 -10.15
CA ALA A 33 -8.75 -15.28 -10.15
C ALA A 33 -9.06 -16.51 -11.01
N LYS A 34 -10.15 -17.21 -10.68
CA LYS A 34 -10.65 -18.33 -11.50
C LYS A 34 -11.21 -17.79 -12.81
N ARG A 35 -11.09 -18.56 -13.90
CA ARG A 35 -11.65 -18.19 -15.20
C ARG A 35 -13.17 -17.99 -15.18
N SER A 36 -13.86 -18.60 -14.22
CA SER A 36 -15.30 -18.42 -13.99
C SER A 36 -15.64 -17.16 -13.19
N GLU A 37 -14.67 -16.42 -12.70
CA GLU A 37 -14.92 -15.20 -11.94
C GLU A 37 -15.15 -14.04 -12.92
N GLU A 38 -16.23 -13.31 -12.69
CA GLU A 38 -16.57 -12.13 -13.48
C GLU A 38 -15.49 -11.06 -13.36
N GLY A 39 -15.04 -10.50 -14.49
CA GLY A 39 -13.98 -9.51 -14.57
C GLY A 39 -12.56 -10.10 -14.59
N GLN A 40 -12.39 -11.44 -14.52
CA GLN A 40 -11.08 -12.07 -14.61
C GLN A 40 -10.40 -11.73 -15.93
N ARG A 41 -9.13 -11.35 -15.86
CA ARG A 41 -8.29 -11.04 -17.02
C ARG A 41 -7.39 -12.23 -17.36
N ALA A 42 -7.00 -12.37 -18.63
CA ALA A 42 -6.21 -13.50 -19.12
C ALA A 42 -4.86 -13.70 -18.39
N ASN A 43 -4.29 -12.63 -17.82
CA ASN A 43 -3.04 -12.65 -17.07
C ASN A 43 -3.22 -12.95 -15.57
N GLU A 44 -4.46 -13.05 -15.08
CA GLU A 44 -4.77 -13.37 -13.69
C GLU A 44 -4.82 -14.88 -13.46
N VAL A 45 -3.66 -15.52 -13.56
CA VAL A 45 -3.52 -16.96 -13.30
C VAL A 45 -3.42 -17.19 -11.79
N ILE A 46 -4.16 -18.20 -11.30
CA ILE A 46 -4.09 -18.59 -9.88
C ILE A 46 -2.67 -19.07 -9.53
N ARG A 47 -2.13 -18.51 -8.45
CA ARG A 47 -0.82 -18.86 -7.88
C ARG A 47 -0.90 -18.83 -6.35
N GLU A 48 -0.30 -19.82 -5.73
CA GLU A 48 -0.01 -19.81 -4.30
C GLU A 48 1.31 -19.08 -4.08
N VAL A 49 1.33 -18.14 -3.13
CA VAL A 49 2.52 -17.38 -2.76
C VAL A 49 2.68 -17.47 -1.25
N ASP A 50 3.80 -18.02 -0.80
CA ASP A 50 4.17 -18.06 0.61
C ASP A 50 4.87 -16.76 1.00
N LEU A 51 4.30 -16.05 1.97
CA LEU A 51 4.88 -14.88 2.60
C LEU A 51 5.52 -15.32 3.91
N THR A 52 6.80 -15.65 3.87
CA THR A 52 7.51 -16.29 4.97
C THR A 52 8.07 -15.35 6.02
N LYS A 53 8.07 -14.03 5.75
CA LYS A 53 8.67 -13.03 6.63
C LYS A 53 7.65 -12.01 7.09
N PRO A 54 7.61 -11.69 8.39
CA PRO A 54 6.87 -10.56 8.89
C PRO A 54 7.44 -9.25 8.33
N PHE A 55 6.57 -8.26 8.20
CA PHE A 55 6.97 -6.93 7.75
C PHE A 55 6.10 -5.84 8.39
N TYR A 56 6.64 -4.64 8.44
CA TYR A 56 5.87 -3.46 8.80
C TYR A 56 5.27 -2.83 7.55
N LEU A 57 3.98 -2.49 7.62
CA LEU A 57 3.29 -1.75 6.56
C LEU A 57 2.76 -0.43 7.12
N GLY A 58 2.81 0.62 6.32
CA GLY A 58 2.15 1.89 6.62
C GLY A 58 0.66 1.66 6.89
N THR A 59 0.15 2.23 7.98
CA THR A 59 -1.25 2.09 8.38
C THR A 59 -2.18 2.81 7.41
N TYR A 60 -1.67 3.86 6.78
CA TYR A 60 -2.33 4.67 5.77
C TYR A 60 -1.41 4.86 4.58
N GLU A 61 -1.95 5.30 3.46
CA GLU A 61 -1.17 5.82 2.35
C GLU A 61 -0.29 6.97 2.83
N ILE A 62 0.84 7.19 2.16
CA ILE A 62 1.70 8.35 2.44
C ILE A 62 0.94 9.62 2.06
N THR A 63 0.74 10.50 3.03
CA THR A 63 0.02 11.76 2.83
C THR A 63 0.87 12.80 2.14
N ASN A 64 0.23 13.84 1.60
CA ASN A 64 0.92 15.01 1.08
C ASN A 64 1.86 15.61 2.13
N SER A 65 1.41 15.75 3.39
CA SER A 65 2.24 16.24 4.50
C SER A 65 3.48 15.38 4.76
N ASN A 66 3.36 14.06 4.64
CA ASN A 66 4.51 13.16 4.78
C ASN A 66 5.47 13.28 3.60
N PHE A 67 4.94 13.26 2.36
CA PHE A 67 5.77 13.30 1.15
C PHE A 67 6.49 14.64 0.99
N MET A 68 5.88 15.76 1.37
CA MET A 68 6.48 17.09 1.33
C MET A 68 7.76 17.20 2.17
N LYS A 69 7.92 16.42 3.22
CA LYS A 69 9.18 16.37 4.00
C LYS A 69 10.37 15.87 3.18
N PHE A 70 10.09 15.15 2.11
CA PHE A 70 11.07 14.66 1.14
C PHE A 70 11.17 15.57 -0.07
N LYS A 71 10.03 15.97 -0.67
CA LYS A 71 9.96 16.72 -1.92
C LYS A 71 8.67 17.55 -1.96
N ALA A 72 8.78 18.85 -2.19
CA ALA A 72 7.64 19.78 -2.18
C ALA A 72 6.69 19.62 -3.37
N LYS A 73 7.14 19.01 -4.46
CA LYS A 73 6.38 18.84 -5.70
C LYS A 73 6.12 17.37 -6.00
N ASN A 74 4.96 17.09 -6.60
CA ASN A 74 4.68 15.76 -7.16
C ASN A 74 5.51 15.50 -8.43
N SER A 75 5.34 14.33 -9.06
CA SER A 75 6.11 13.96 -10.24
C SER A 75 5.73 14.72 -11.51
N LYS A 76 4.60 15.45 -11.51
CA LYS A 76 4.20 16.35 -12.57
C LYS A 76 4.76 17.77 -12.40
N GLY A 77 5.45 18.04 -11.28
CA GLY A 77 5.98 19.36 -10.95
C GLY A 77 4.98 20.32 -10.28
N GLU A 78 3.79 19.80 -9.90
CA GLU A 78 2.77 20.56 -9.17
C GLU A 78 3.14 20.64 -7.69
N GLU A 79 2.93 21.81 -7.07
CA GLU A 79 3.15 21.99 -5.64
C GLU A 79 2.17 21.12 -4.84
N LEU A 80 2.69 20.37 -3.86
CA LEU A 80 1.86 19.65 -2.92
C LEU A 80 1.31 20.59 -1.86
N ILE A 81 0.07 20.39 -1.48
CA ILE A 81 -0.55 21.09 -0.36
C ILE A 81 -0.37 20.25 0.90
N SER A 82 0.19 20.82 1.97
CA SER A 82 0.38 20.11 3.23
C SER A 82 -0.98 19.77 3.86
N ASN A 83 -1.42 18.55 3.65
CA ASN A 83 -2.64 17.99 4.23
C ASN A 83 -2.50 16.47 4.41
N GLU A 84 -3.52 15.85 5.01
CA GLU A 84 -3.55 14.42 5.27
C GLU A 84 -4.18 13.60 4.12
N GLU A 85 -4.41 14.21 2.97
CA GLU A 85 -4.82 13.46 1.78
C GLU A 85 -3.65 12.63 1.23
N PRO A 86 -3.92 11.47 0.63
CA PRO A 86 -2.88 10.65 -0.01
C PRO A 86 -2.12 11.43 -1.08
N ALA A 87 -0.81 11.31 -1.10
CA ALA A 87 0.04 11.92 -2.12
C ALA A 87 -0.22 11.26 -3.47
N THR A 88 -0.72 12.03 -4.44
CA THR A 88 -1.07 11.58 -5.79
C THR A 88 -0.11 12.12 -6.85
N ASN A 89 -0.19 11.56 -8.07
CA ASN A 89 0.71 11.93 -9.18
C ASN A 89 2.18 11.69 -8.83
N ILE A 90 2.46 10.65 -8.07
CA ILE A 90 3.81 10.22 -7.68
C ILE A 90 4.23 9.05 -8.57
N THR A 91 5.37 9.16 -9.26
CA THR A 91 5.92 8.03 -10.02
C THR A 91 6.47 6.96 -9.08
N TRP A 92 6.55 5.71 -9.59
CA TRP A 92 7.21 4.63 -8.86
C TRP A 92 8.64 5.00 -8.43
N ASN A 93 9.39 5.67 -9.30
CA ASN A 93 10.75 6.12 -9.00
C ASN A 93 10.79 7.12 -7.83
N ASP A 94 9.88 8.11 -7.81
CA ASP A 94 9.81 9.07 -6.70
C ASP A 94 9.36 8.38 -5.39
N ALA A 95 8.45 7.40 -5.46
CA ALA A 95 8.04 6.61 -4.30
C ALA A 95 9.20 5.75 -3.75
N ALA A 96 9.99 5.15 -4.63
CA ALA A 96 11.17 4.37 -4.26
C ALA A 96 12.28 5.26 -3.64
N LEU A 97 12.48 6.45 -4.19
CA LEU A 97 13.40 7.45 -3.63
C LEU A 97 12.93 7.95 -2.26
N TYR A 98 11.62 8.12 -2.06
CA TYR A 98 11.03 8.43 -0.76
C TYR A 98 11.32 7.32 0.26
N CYS A 99 11.19 6.05 -0.10
CA CYS A 99 11.56 4.93 0.77
C CYS A 99 13.05 4.98 1.16
N ASN A 100 13.94 5.29 0.22
CA ASN A 100 15.35 5.46 0.49
C ASN A 100 15.63 6.64 1.41
N TRP A 101 14.90 7.73 1.24
CA TRP A 101 14.99 8.90 2.12
C TRP A 101 14.54 8.57 3.55
N LEU A 102 13.40 7.86 3.71
CA LEU A 102 12.94 7.35 5.01
C LEU A 102 14.00 6.46 5.66
N SER A 103 14.58 5.52 4.91
CA SER A 103 15.64 4.64 5.40
C SER A 103 16.83 5.45 5.94
N SER A 104 17.23 6.49 5.23
CA SER A 104 18.32 7.37 5.66
C SER A 104 17.97 8.14 6.94
N LYS A 105 16.71 8.56 7.13
CA LYS A 105 16.26 9.26 8.34
C LYS A 105 16.29 8.37 9.59
N GLU A 106 16.08 7.08 9.41
CA GLU A 106 16.06 6.06 10.47
C GLU A 106 17.43 5.36 10.65
N GLY A 107 18.46 5.75 9.88
CA GLY A 107 19.77 5.07 9.92
C GLY A 107 19.74 3.64 9.35
N LEU A 108 18.74 3.30 8.54
CA LEU A 108 18.59 1.99 7.92
C LEU A 108 19.30 1.92 6.57
N GLN A 109 19.66 0.71 6.16
CA GLN A 109 20.25 0.47 4.85
C GLN A 109 19.19 0.66 3.74
N LYS A 110 19.50 1.45 2.71
CA LYS A 110 18.58 1.68 1.59
C LYS A 110 18.30 0.39 0.82
N PHE A 111 17.02 0.16 0.51
CA PHE A 111 16.59 -0.98 -0.30
C PHE A 111 16.85 -0.77 -1.80
N TYR A 112 16.62 0.44 -2.29
CA TYR A 112 16.80 0.75 -3.70
C TYR A 112 18.21 1.28 -3.96
N GLN A 113 18.91 0.68 -4.93
CA GLN A 113 20.17 1.22 -5.46
C GLN A 113 19.84 2.41 -6.35
N GLN A 114 20.48 3.55 -6.14
CA GLN A 114 20.20 4.79 -6.88
C GLN A 114 21.47 5.43 -7.42
N ILE A 115 21.37 6.02 -8.62
CA ILE A 115 22.36 6.92 -9.21
C ILE A 115 21.65 8.24 -9.48
N GLY A 116 22.06 9.30 -8.75
CA GLY A 116 21.33 10.56 -8.75
C GLY A 116 19.86 10.35 -8.34
N ASN A 117 18.93 10.74 -9.18
CA ASN A 117 17.48 10.61 -8.95
C ASN A 117 16.86 9.39 -9.69
N LYS A 118 17.66 8.41 -10.07
CA LYS A 118 17.17 7.19 -10.75
C LYS A 118 17.43 5.95 -9.91
N ILE A 119 16.45 5.09 -9.82
CA ILE A 119 16.60 3.74 -9.25
C ILE A 119 17.16 2.84 -10.36
N VAL A 120 18.25 2.12 -10.03
CA VAL A 120 19.00 1.26 -10.97
C VAL A 120 19.07 -0.20 -10.52
N GLY A 121 18.65 -0.51 -9.30
CA GLY A 121 18.69 -1.87 -8.77
C GLY A 121 18.08 -1.99 -7.38
N LEU A 122 18.17 -3.19 -6.82
CA LEU A 122 17.63 -3.54 -5.52
C LEU A 122 18.73 -4.13 -4.62
N ASN A 123 18.66 -3.84 -3.33
CA ASN A 123 19.44 -4.51 -2.29
C ASN A 123 18.48 -5.39 -1.46
N LEU A 124 18.39 -6.66 -1.81
CA LEU A 124 17.45 -7.61 -1.21
C LEU A 124 17.80 -7.99 0.25
N THR A 125 19.00 -7.67 0.71
CA THR A 125 19.44 -7.89 2.10
C THR A 125 19.22 -6.67 3.00
N SER A 126 18.70 -5.59 2.44
CA SER A 126 18.41 -4.35 3.16
C SER A 126 17.30 -4.55 4.21
N ASN A 127 17.44 -3.86 5.34
CA ASN A 127 16.42 -3.69 6.37
C ASN A 127 15.66 -2.37 6.25
N GLY A 128 15.89 -1.62 5.19
CA GLY A 128 15.27 -0.31 4.96
C GLY A 128 13.86 -0.37 4.40
N TYR A 129 13.26 0.79 4.29
CA TYR A 129 11.92 0.96 3.73
C TYR A 129 11.91 0.65 2.23
N ARG A 130 10.83 0.04 1.80
CA ARG A 130 10.53 -0.25 0.41
C ARG A 130 9.02 -0.23 0.16
N LEU A 131 8.63 -0.19 -1.08
CA LEU A 131 7.24 -0.45 -1.46
C LEU A 131 6.89 -1.91 -1.18
N PRO A 132 5.65 -2.23 -0.81
CA PRO A 132 5.21 -3.60 -0.68
C PRO A 132 5.27 -4.30 -2.03
N THR A 133 5.51 -5.61 -2.02
CA THR A 133 5.28 -6.44 -3.20
C THR A 133 3.77 -6.55 -3.48
N GLU A 134 3.41 -6.96 -4.70
CA GLU A 134 2.01 -7.22 -5.05
C GLU A 134 1.37 -8.25 -4.09
N ALA A 135 2.10 -9.29 -3.73
CA ALA A 135 1.63 -10.33 -2.83
C ALA A 135 1.42 -9.81 -1.39
N GLU A 136 2.34 -9.02 -0.87
CA GLU A 136 2.22 -8.38 0.45
C GLU A 136 1.02 -7.43 0.50
N TRP A 137 0.86 -6.62 -0.53
CA TRP A 137 -0.28 -5.71 -0.65
C TRP A 137 -1.61 -6.48 -0.75
N ALA A 138 -1.67 -7.46 -1.64
CA ALA A 138 -2.87 -8.28 -1.84
C ALA A 138 -3.24 -9.07 -0.58
N TRP A 139 -2.25 -9.63 0.14
CA TRP A 139 -2.48 -10.31 1.40
C TRP A 139 -3.08 -9.35 2.43
N THR A 140 -2.52 -8.16 2.58
CA THR A 140 -2.99 -7.16 3.54
C THR A 140 -4.42 -6.70 3.23
N ALA A 141 -4.73 -6.47 1.95
CA ALA A 141 -6.06 -6.01 1.52
C ALA A 141 -7.14 -7.10 1.59
N ARG A 142 -6.76 -8.39 1.49
CA ARG A 142 -7.70 -9.50 1.34
C ARG A 142 -7.78 -10.45 2.52
N SER A 143 -6.90 -10.32 3.52
CA SER A 143 -6.93 -11.18 4.70
C SER A 143 -8.00 -10.71 5.67
N SER A 144 -9.01 -11.55 5.91
CA SER A 144 -10.14 -11.23 6.80
C SER A 144 -9.92 -11.67 8.25
N ASP A 145 -8.87 -12.41 8.52
CA ASP A 145 -8.49 -12.85 9.85
C ASP A 145 -7.00 -12.60 10.14
N LYS A 146 -6.65 -12.61 11.41
CA LYS A 146 -5.26 -12.38 11.85
C LYS A 146 -4.27 -13.45 11.37
N LYS A 147 -4.76 -14.58 10.89
CA LYS A 147 -3.95 -15.72 10.41
C LYS A 147 -3.85 -15.74 8.88
N GLY A 148 -4.57 -14.86 8.16
CA GLY A 148 -4.57 -14.80 6.70
C GLY A 148 -5.16 -16.03 6.00
N VAL A 149 -5.78 -16.94 6.75
CA VAL A 149 -6.32 -18.20 6.23
C VAL A 149 -7.58 -17.96 5.39
N LYS A 150 -8.35 -16.93 5.75
CA LYS A 150 -9.60 -16.60 5.05
C LYS A 150 -9.42 -15.36 4.21
N GLN A 151 -9.41 -15.55 2.90
CA GLN A 151 -9.33 -14.46 1.93
C GLN A 151 -10.72 -13.96 1.53
N ILE A 152 -10.83 -12.66 1.36
CA ILE A 152 -12.01 -11.96 0.85
C ILE A 152 -11.72 -11.37 -0.53
N LYS A 153 -12.76 -11.14 -1.32
CA LYS A 153 -12.61 -10.54 -2.66
C LYS A 153 -12.34 -9.05 -2.60
N PHE A 154 -13.03 -8.36 -1.69
CA PHE A 154 -12.97 -6.91 -1.52
C PHE A 154 -12.67 -6.58 -0.06
N PRO A 155 -12.15 -5.40 0.25
CA PRO A 155 -11.90 -4.98 1.64
C PRO A 155 -13.11 -5.06 2.56
N TRP A 156 -14.32 -4.98 2.02
CA TRP A 156 -15.59 -5.09 2.75
C TRP A 156 -16.20 -6.50 2.77
N GLY A 157 -15.56 -7.50 2.19
CA GLY A 157 -16.01 -8.90 2.15
C GLY A 157 -16.17 -9.47 0.75
N ASN A 158 -17.07 -10.43 0.56
CA ASN A 158 -17.26 -11.12 -0.71
C ASN A 158 -18.45 -10.59 -1.53
N ASN A 159 -19.23 -9.67 -0.99
CA ASN A 159 -20.35 -9.07 -1.70
C ASN A 159 -19.87 -8.00 -2.68
N LYS A 160 -20.42 -7.96 -3.89
CA LYS A 160 -20.13 -6.92 -4.89
C LYS A 160 -20.65 -5.54 -4.49
N THR A 161 -21.71 -5.48 -3.67
CA THR A 161 -22.27 -4.21 -3.20
C THR A 161 -21.29 -3.54 -2.24
N VAL A 162 -20.82 -2.36 -2.60
CA VAL A 162 -19.95 -1.55 -1.77
C VAL A 162 -20.70 -1.13 -0.50
N LYS A 163 -20.12 -1.40 0.65
CA LYS A 163 -20.66 -0.93 1.93
C LYS A 163 -20.29 0.53 2.16
N GLN A 164 -21.19 1.26 2.78
CA GLN A 164 -20.93 2.64 3.19
C GLN A 164 -19.64 2.72 4.03
N GLY A 165 -18.76 3.69 3.72
CA GLY A 165 -17.48 3.86 4.40
C GLY A 165 -16.38 2.88 3.99
N SER A 166 -16.53 2.12 2.91
CA SER A 166 -15.52 1.14 2.44
C SER A 166 -14.32 1.78 1.74
N GLY A 167 -14.43 3.02 1.30
CA GLY A 167 -13.37 3.75 0.62
C GLY A 167 -13.90 4.89 -0.21
N ASN A 168 -12.99 5.65 -0.80
CA ASN A 168 -13.31 6.71 -1.75
C ASN A 168 -13.50 6.10 -3.14
N PHE A 169 -14.72 6.22 -3.67
CA PHE A 169 -15.11 5.72 -4.98
C PHE A 169 -15.80 6.81 -5.79
N ALA A 170 -15.88 6.62 -7.10
CA ALA A 170 -16.77 7.42 -7.93
C ALA A 170 -18.23 7.16 -7.49
N ASP A 171 -18.79 8.06 -6.73
CA ASP A 171 -20.10 7.99 -6.10
C ASP A 171 -21.09 9.02 -6.70
N GLU A 172 -22.21 9.25 -6.05
CA GLU A 172 -23.21 10.23 -6.53
C GLU A 172 -22.67 11.66 -6.60
N THR A 173 -21.64 12.03 -5.81
CA THR A 173 -21.02 13.38 -5.87
C THR A 173 -20.19 13.55 -7.13
N SER A 174 -19.75 12.47 -7.76
CA SER A 174 -19.00 12.43 -9.01
C SER A 174 -19.90 12.45 -10.28
N LYS A 175 -21.23 12.43 -10.09
CA LYS A 175 -22.20 12.44 -11.20
C LYS A 175 -22.00 13.65 -12.12
N GLY A 176 -21.81 13.40 -13.40
CA GLY A 176 -21.52 14.41 -14.41
C GLY A 176 -20.03 14.68 -14.62
N SER A 177 -19.16 14.16 -13.76
CA SER A 177 -17.70 14.24 -13.92
C SER A 177 -17.08 12.92 -14.39
N VAL A 178 -17.82 11.81 -14.28
CA VAL A 178 -17.42 10.47 -14.70
C VAL A 178 -18.56 9.76 -15.39
N ASP A 179 -18.25 8.85 -16.32
CA ASP A 179 -19.24 8.08 -17.08
C ASP A 179 -19.98 7.03 -16.23
N GLN A 180 -19.31 6.52 -15.20
CA GLN A 180 -19.84 5.50 -14.31
C GLN A 180 -19.57 5.86 -12.86
N PHE A 181 -20.59 5.76 -12.03
CA PHE A 181 -20.49 5.97 -10.58
C PHE A 181 -21.35 4.94 -9.83
N ILE A 182 -21.09 4.78 -8.53
CA ILE A 182 -21.84 3.84 -7.67
C ILE A 182 -23.11 4.56 -7.17
N PRO A 183 -24.32 4.16 -7.61
CA PRO A 183 -25.54 4.79 -7.15
C PRO A 183 -25.80 4.47 -5.69
N ASN A 184 -26.43 5.40 -4.98
CA ASN A 184 -26.75 5.29 -3.55
C ASN A 184 -25.53 5.11 -2.63
N TYR A 185 -24.34 5.48 -3.09
CA TYR A 185 -23.11 5.53 -2.29
C TYR A 185 -22.68 6.98 -2.12
N LYS A 186 -22.22 7.35 -0.92
CA LYS A 186 -21.66 8.66 -0.59
C LYS A 186 -20.56 8.46 0.42
N ASP A 187 -19.32 8.71 0.03
CA ASP A 187 -18.17 8.59 0.92
C ASP A 187 -17.74 9.92 1.57
N GLY A 188 -18.30 11.03 1.11
CA GLY A 188 -17.99 12.36 1.63
C GLY A 188 -16.86 13.07 0.88
N TYR A 189 -16.32 12.44 -0.16
CA TYR A 189 -15.26 13.01 -1.00
C TYR A 189 -15.78 13.18 -2.43
N SER A 190 -15.45 14.30 -3.06
CA SER A 190 -15.87 14.58 -4.43
C SER A 190 -14.93 13.98 -5.49
N ARG A 191 -13.79 13.47 -5.08
CA ARG A 191 -12.76 12.83 -5.93
C ARG A 191 -11.88 11.90 -5.12
#